data_1b3033aef40fde83b71646b0e84627c8
#
_entry.id   1b3033aef40fde83b71646b0e84627c8
#
_cell.length_a   1.000
_cell.length_b   1.000
_cell.length_c   1.000
_cell.angle_alpha   90.00
_cell.angle_beta   90.00
_cell.angle_gamma   90.00
#
_symmetry.space_group_name_H-M   'P 1'
#
loop_
_entity.id
_entity.type
_entity.pdbx_description
1 polymer ?
#
loop_
_entity_poly.entity_id
_entity_poly.type
_entity_poly.pdbx_seq_one_letter_code
_entity_poly.pdbx_strand_id
1 'polypeptide(L)'
;VVTTSTYEARALGVFSGMGLMKSAVLAPDAILLPANFEAYRHFSRLFKEAAASVAPHIEDRGIDEIYIDLTQFTDDSLTLAMRIKQAVFDATGLSCSIGITTNKLLSKICSDLDKPDGITILEPGEMTTRIWPLAAKKINGIGPKANEKLAVLNIHTIGELAAAPTELLVAHFGRSTGAWLAQVAQGIDERPVVTWSEPKSISRETTFERDLHAKHDRARLSEIFTNLCMRLADDLQRKGYASRTIGIKLKFADFQVVTRDLTLPDDVIDGQQIRLAATECLKRVPLEQRIRLLGVRAGSLRPLQAAEYVDRAAQPTLPFEFE
;
A
#
# COMPACT_ATOMS: atom_id res chain seq x y z
N VAL A 1 -11.82 10.21 5.00
CA VAL A 1 -12.34 8.89 4.55
C VAL A 1 -12.30 7.91 5.71
N VAL A 2 -13.15 6.88 5.64
CA VAL A 2 -13.17 5.76 6.59
C VAL A 2 -11.89 4.93 6.42
N THR A 3 -11.13 4.72 7.48
CA THR A 3 -9.97 3.80 7.48
C THR A 3 -10.42 2.36 7.62
N THR A 4 -11.30 2.10 8.58
CA THR A 4 -11.94 0.79 8.79
C THR A 4 -13.30 0.97 9.43
N SER A 5 -14.11 -0.08 9.47
CA SER A 5 -15.43 -0.09 10.07
C SER A 5 -15.70 -1.43 10.75
N THR A 6 -16.53 -1.44 11.80
CA THR A 6 -16.97 -2.67 12.45
C THR A 6 -17.85 -3.50 11.52
N TYR A 7 -18.10 -4.76 11.87
CA TYR A 7 -18.96 -5.64 11.05
C TYR A 7 -20.40 -5.14 10.99
N GLU A 8 -20.91 -4.54 12.05
CA GLU A 8 -22.23 -3.91 12.10
C GLU A 8 -22.31 -2.74 11.10
N ALA A 9 -21.31 -1.87 11.09
CA ALA A 9 -21.25 -0.76 10.13
C ALA A 9 -21.05 -1.27 8.68
N ARG A 10 -20.32 -2.37 8.47
CA ARG A 10 -20.21 -3.02 7.15
C ARG A 10 -21.53 -3.58 6.68
N ALA A 11 -22.35 -4.14 7.58
CA ALA A 11 -23.70 -4.61 7.23
C ALA A 11 -24.61 -3.47 6.75
N LEU A 12 -24.35 -2.23 7.20
CA LEU A 12 -25.03 -1.01 6.72
C LEU A 12 -24.38 -0.43 5.44
N GLY A 13 -23.35 -1.08 4.90
CA GLY A 13 -22.67 -0.66 3.67
C GLY A 13 -21.50 0.32 3.87
N VAL A 14 -20.97 0.48 5.08
CA VAL A 14 -19.83 1.34 5.37
C VAL A 14 -18.52 0.55 5.23
N PHE A 15 -17.63 0.96 4.31
CA PHE A 15 -16.37 0.28 4.02
C PHE A 15 -15.18 1.24 4.00
N SER A 16 -13.98 0.69 4.14
CA SER A 16 -12.71 1.43 4.02
C SER A 16 -12.62 2.20 2.70
N GLY A 17 -12.10 3.42 2.75
CA GLY A 17 -12.00 4.33 1.60
C GLY A 17 -13.26 5.15 1.31
N MET A 18 -14.39 4.86 1.97
CA MET A 18 -15.62 5.63 1.81
C MET A 18 -15.48 7.04 2.40
N GLY A 19 -16.06 8.05 1.72
CA GLY A 19 -16.14 9.41 2.24
C GLY A 19 -17.01 9.49 3.51
N LEU A 20 -16.59 10.29 4.51
CA LEU A 20 -17.27 10.36 5.81
C LEU A 20 -18.74 10.81 5.70
N MET A 21 -19.06 11.77 4.81
CA MET A 21 -20.45 12.20 4.61
C MET A 21 -21.35 11.07 4.12
N LYS A 22 -20.83 10.24 3.19
CA LYS A 22 -21.57 9.08 2.70
C LYS A 22 -21.74 8.02 3.79
N SER A 23 -20.71 7.78 4.59
CA SER A 23 -20.79 6.82 5.70
C SER A 23 -21.76 7.26 6.78
N ALA A 24 -21.82 8.57 7.10
CA ALA A 24 -22.79 9.12 8.05
C ALA A 24 -24.25 8.97 7.58
N VAL A 25 -24.51 9.04 6.28
CA VAL A 25 -25.85 8.80 5.74
C VAL A 25 -26.26 7.32 5.86
N LEU A 26 -25.31 6.39 5.65
CA LEU A 26 -25.57 4.94 5.70
C LEU A 26 -25.67 4.43 7.16
N ALA A 27 -24.95 5.03 8.08
CA ALA A 27 -24.90 4.63 9.48
C ALA A 27 -24.94 5.89 10.38
N PRO A 28 -26.13 6.54 10.52
CA PRO A 28 -26.23 7.82 11.23
C PRO A 28 -25.92 7.71 12.72
N ASP A 29 -26.18 6.55 13.32
CA ASP A 29 -25.94 6.29 14.76
C ASP A 29 -24.55 5.73 15.04
N ALA A 30 -23.69 5.57 14.01
CA ALA A 30 -22.34 5.03 14.18
C ALA A 30 -21.42 6.03 14.90
N ILE A 31 -20.64 5.53 15.86
CA ILE A 31 -19.63 6.31 16.55
C ILE A 31 -18.41 6.48 15.63
N LEU A 32 -18.05 7.72 15.33
CA LEU A 32 -16.87 8.05 14.54
C LEU A 32 -15.67 8.26 15.47
N LEU A 33 -14.68 7.38 15.36
CA LEU A 33 -13.42 7.48 16.09
C LEU A 33 -12.32 8.07 15.20
N PRO A 34 -11.45 8.94 15.73
CA PRO A 34 -10.30 9.42 14.98
C PRO A 34 -9.30 8.27 14.74
N ALA A 35 -8.67 8.26 13.54
CA ALA A 35 -7.63 7.28 13.23
C ALA A 35 -6.39 7.51 14.10
N ASN A 36 -5.86 6.46 14.72
CA ASN A 36 -4.65 6.48 15.52
C ASN A 36 -3.54 5.66 14.87
N PHE A 37 -2.83 6.27 13.92
CA PHE A 37 -1.76 5.59 13.18
C PHE A 37 -0.55 5.20 14.05
N GLU A 38 -0.34 5.83 15.19
CA GLU A 38 0.71 5.45 16.14
C GLU A 38 0.39 4.10 16.78
N ALA A 39 -0.83 3.95 17.31
CA ALA A 39 -1.32 2.68 17.83
C ALA A 39 -1.31 1.59 16.73
N TYR A 40 -1.77 1.90 15.51
CA TYR A 40 -1.78 0.92 14.43
C TYR A 40 -0.38 0.42 14.10
N ARG A 41 0.63 1.29 14.03
CA ARG A 41 2.03 0.89 13.83
C ARG A 41 2.61 0.09 14.99
N HIS A 42 2.21 0.42 16.22
CA HIS A 42 2.63 -0.31 17.41
C HIS A 42 2.10 -1.76 17.36
N PHE A 43 0.80 -1.94 17.21
CA PHE A 43 0.19 -3.27 17.13
C PHE A 43 0.63 -4.03 15.88
N SER A 44 0.89 -3.34 14.76
CA SER A 44 1.47 -3.95 13.56
C SER A 44 2.82 -4.60 13.82
N ARG A 45 3.69 -3.97 14.61
CA ARG A 45 4.98 -4.57 14.99
C ARG A 45 4.80 -5.77 15.89
N LEU A 46 3.96 -5.64 16.92
CA LEU A 46 3.74 -6.71 17.88
C LEU A 46 3.20 -7.98 17.22
N PHE A 47 2.19 -7.87 16.34
CA PHE A 47 1.65 -9.06 15.68
C PHE A 47 2.64 -9.70 14.72
N LYS A 48 3.44 -8.91 14.00
CA LYS A 48 4.48 -9.42 13.09
C LYS A 48 5.59 -10.13 13.85
N GLU A 49 6.05 -9.55 14.95
CA GLU A 49 7.04 -10.16 15.84
C GLU A 49 6.51 -11.47 16.46
N ALA A 50 5.25 -11.46 16.92
CA ALA A 50 4.61 -12.65 17.45
C ALA A 50 4.46 -13.77 16.41
N ALA A 51 4.04 -13.45 15.19
CA ALA A 51 3.95 -14.40 14.10
C ALA A 51 5.34 -14.93 13.71
N ALA A 52 6.37 -14.06 13.65
CA ALA A 52 7.74 -14.41 13.33
C ALA A 52 8.38 -15.32 14.38
N SER A 53 7.97 -15.23 15.65
CA SER A 53 8.46 -16.13 16.70
C SER A 53 8.05 -17.60 16.50
N VAL A 54 6.96 -17.83 15.78
CA VAL A 54 6.47 -19.16 15.41
C VAL A 54 7.00 -19.58 14.03
N ALA A 55 6.95 -18.65 13.04
CA ALA A 55 7.39 -18.92 11.67
C ALA A 55 8.08 -17.67 11.09
N PRO A 56 9.43 -17.67 11.01
CA PRO A 56 10.21 -16.45 10.75
C PRO A 56 10.19 -15.97 9.29
N HIS A 57 9.79 -16.80 8.33
CA HIS A 57 9.78 -16.44 6.91
C HIS A 57 8.52 -15.65 6.56
N ILE A 58 8.56 -14.35 6.88
CA ILE A 58 7.41 -13.42 6.74
C ILE A 58 7.67 -12.42 5.63
N GLU A 59 6.68 -12.23 4.74
CA GLU A 59 6.58 -11.09 3.84
C GLU A 59 5.62 -10.05 4.44
N ASP A 60 6.11 -8.84 4.69
CA ASP A 60 5.31 -7.70 5.13
C ASP A 60 4.48 -7.13 3.96
N ARG A 61 3.14 -7.11 4.10
CA ARG A 61 2.21 -6.61 3.08
C ARG A 61 1.49 -5.33 3.47
N GLY A 62 1.77 -4.81 4.64
CA GLY A 62 1.15 -3.60 5.13
C GLY A 62 1.03 -3.58 6.64
N ILE A 63 0.15 -2.72 7.15
CA ILE A 63 0.02 -2.50 8.58
C ILE A 63 -0.62 -3.68 9.32
N ASP A 64 -1.44 -4.48 8.62
CA ASP A 64 -2.32 -5.51 9.18
C ASP A 64 -2.27 -6.86 8.43
N GLU A 65 -1.38 -7.00 7.45
CA GLU A 65 -1.30 -8.20 6.63
C GLU A 65 0.15 -8.67 6.45
N ILE A 66 0.33 -10.00 6.51
CA ILE A 66 1.59 -10.70 6.21
C ILE A 66 1.30 -11.96 5.41
N TYR A 67 2.29 -12.41 4.63
CA TYR A 67 2.38 -13.80 4.19
C TYR A 67 3.47 -14.51 4.97
N ILE A 68 3.25 -15.78 5.26
CA ILE A 68 4.19 -16.64 5.96
C ILE A 68 4.47 -17.87 5.08
N ASP A 69 5.73 -18.19 4.85
CA ASP A 69 6.12 -19.43 4.18
C ASP A 69 6.27 -20.55 5.21
N LEU A 70 5.42 -21.55 5.11
CA LEU A 70 5.42 -22.73 5.97
C LEU A 70 6.03 -23.98 5.29
N THR A 71 6.59 -23.85 4.08
CA THR A 71 7.06 -24.99 3.27
C THR A 71 8.11 -25.85 3.97
N GLN A 72 8.92 -25.26 4.84
CA GLN A 72 9.99 -25.97 5.55
C GLN A 72 9.55 -26.59 6.88
N PHE A 73 8.31 -26.38 7.30
CA PHE A 73 7.80 -26.96 8.55
C PHE A 73 7.25 -28.37 8.32
N THR A 74 7.54 -29.26 9.25
CA THR A 74 7.03 -30.64 9.27
C THR A 74 5.75 -30.78 10.09
N ASP A 75 5.46 -29.79 10.93
CA ASP A 75 4.25 -29.73 11.72
C ASP A 75 3.01 -29.57 10.80
N ASP A 76 1.88 -30.08 11.27
CA ASP A 76 0.61 -29.87 10.60
C ASP A 76 0.27 -28.36 10.48
N SER A 77 -0.15 -27.94 9.28
CA SER A 77 -0.40 -26.54 8.98
C SER A 77 -1.48 -25.91 9.85
N LEU A 78 -2.50 -26.69 10.27
CA LEU A 78 -3.54 -26.20 11.18
C LEU A 78 -2.95 -25.94 12.57
N THR A 79 -2.12 -26.83 13.06
CA THR A 79 -1.41 -26.67 14.34
C THR A 79 -0.52 -25.43 14.35
N LEU A 80 0.22 -25.18 13.27
CA LEU A 80 1.04 -23.97 13.12
C LEU A 80 0.17 -22.70 13.11
N ALA A 81 -0.94 -22.71 12.37
CA ALA A 81 -1.86 -21.59 12.32
C ALA A 81 -2.47 -21.28 13.71
N MET A 82 -2.85 -22.29 14.46
CA MET A 82 -3.36 -22.11 15.83
C MET A 82 -2.30 -21.52 16.76
N ARG A 83 -1.04 -21.96 16.64
CA ARG A 83 0.08 -21.39 17.41
C ARG A 83 0.34 -19.93 17.03
N ILE A 84 0.28 -19.60 15.75
CA ILE A 84 0.43 -18.21 15.29
C ILE A 84 -0.72 -17.34 15.82
N LYS A 85 -1.99 -17.79 15.73
CA LYS A 85 -3.14 -17.07 16.27
C LYS A 85 -2.99 -16.82 17.77
N GLN A 86 -2.58 -17.84 18.53
CA GLN A 86 -2.38 -17.72 19.98
C GLN A 86 -1.26 -16.74 20.30
N ALA A 87 -0.10 -16.82 19.63
CA ALA A 87 1.01 -15.89 19.83
C ALA A 87 0.62 -14.43 19.52
N VAL A 88 -0.14 -14.22 18.44
CA VAL A 88 -0.66 -12.88 18.08
C VAL A 88 -1.62 -12.38 19.15
N PHE A 89 -2.55 -13.21 19.62
CA PHE A 89 -3.51 -12.84 20.67
C PHE A 89 -2.80 -12.51 21.98
N ASP A 90 -1.85 -13.33 22.41
CA ASP A 90 -1.08 -13.11 23.66
C ASP A 90 -0.29 -11.80 23.61
N ALA A 91 0.26 -11.45 22.45
CA ALA A 91 1.06 -10.23 22.29
C ALA A 91 0.21 -8.95 22.12
N THR A 92 -1.00 -9.07 21.57
CA THR A 92 -1.77 -7.88 21.12
C THR A 92 -3.18 -7.79 21.69
N GLY A 93 -3.75 -8.89 22.18
CA GLY A 93 -5.18 -9.01 22.48
C GLY A 93 -6.09 -9.00 21.24
N LEU A 94 -5.52 -9.06 20.04
CA LEU A 94 -6.28 -9.02 18.78
C LEU A 94 -6.40 -10.42 18.18
N SER A 95 -7.57 -10.71 17.61
CA SER A 95 -7.76 -11.91 16.78
C SER A 95 -7.25 -11.70 15.35
N CYS A 96 -6.91 -12.78 14.65
CA CYS A 96 -6.56 -12.75 13.24
C CYS A 96 -7.17 -13.93 12.47
N SER A 97 -7.43 -13.75 11.17
CA SER A 97 -7.90 -14.82 10.28
C SER A 97 -6.78 -15.25 9.36
N ILE A 98 -6.65 -16.56 9.14
CA ILE A 98 -5.55 -17.18 8.39
C ILE A 98 -6.12 -17.98 7.22
N GLY A 99 -5.56 -17.78 6.02
CA GLY A 99 -5.77 -18.65 4.86
C GLY A 99 -4.53 -19.49 4.60
N ILE A 100 -4.66 -20.81 4.54
CA ILE A 100 -3.58 -21.77 4.29
C ILE A 100 -3.80 -22.40 2.93
N THR A 101 -2.86 -22.19 2.02
CA THR A 101 -2.95 -22.68 0.65
C THR A 101 -1.57 -22.81 0.04
N THR A 102 -1.50 -23.24 -1.22
CA THR A 102 -0.25 -23.44 -1.96
C THR A 102 0.42 -22.15 -2.45
N ASN A 103 -0.24 -21.00 -2.39
CA ASN A 103 0.33 -19.72 -2.86
C ASN A 103 -0.32 -18.48 -2.21
N LYS A 104 0.31 -17.33 -2.39
CA LYS A 104 -0.11 -16.05 -1.78
C LYS A 104 -1.48 -15.57 -2.27
N LEU A 105 -1.80 -15.76 -3.55
CA LEU A 105 -3.08 -15.34 -4.12
C LEU A 105 -4.24 -16.04 -3.41
N LEU A 106 -4.19 -17.35 -3.34
CA LEU A 106 -5.24 -18.17 -2.73
C LEU A 106 -5.29 -17.96 -1.21
N SER A 107 -4.13 -17.83 -0.54
CA SER A 107 -4.09 -17.53 0.91
C SER A 107 -4.81 -16.23 1.23
N LYS A 108 -4.63 -15.19 0.41
CA LYS A 108 -5.33 -13.91 0.61
C LYS A 108 -6.85 -14.04 0.44
N ILE A 109 -7.32 -14.81 -0.54
CA ILE A 109 -8.76 -15.08 -0.72
C ILE A 109 -9.29 -15.88 0.49
N CYS A 110 -8.60 -16.96 0.87
CA CYS A 110 -9.01 -17.84 1.96
C CYS A 110 -9.02 -17.14 3.31
N SER A 111 -8.09 -16.23 3.58
CA SER A 111 -8.09 -15.46 4.84
C SER A 111 -9.34 -14.61 5.06
N ASP A 112 -10.13 -14.35 4.00
CA ASP A 112 -11.35 -13.57 4.07
C ASP A 112 -12.63 -14.43 4.13
N LEU A 113 -12.56 -15.75 3.90
CA LEU A 113 -13.72 -16.62 3.79
C LEU A 113 -14.39 -16.90 5.13
N ASP A 114 -13.59 -16.99 6.18
CA ASP A 114 -14.06 -17.33 7.53
C ASP A 114 -13.67 -16.22 8.54
N LYS A 115 -13.96 -14.97 8.18
CA LYS A 115 -13.80 -13.82 9.08
C LYS A 115 -15.07 -13.61 9.91
N PRO A 116 -14.92 -13.17 11.18
CA PRO A 116 -13.70 -12.94 11.95
C PRO A 116 -13.09 -14.21 12.55
N ASP A 117 -11.80 -14.13 12.87
CA ASP A 117 -11.05 -15.09 13.68
C ASP A 117 -10.97 -16.54 13.15
N GLY A 118 -11.26 -16.75 11.86
CA GLY A 118 -11.29 -18.07 11.24
C GLY A 118 -9.94 -18.56 10.71
N ILE A 119 -9.87 -19.86 10.43
CA ILE A 119 -8.80 -20.51 9.67
C ILE A 119 -9.42 -21.23 8.50
N THR A 120 -9.01 -20.87 7.29
CA THR A 120 -9.46 -21.55 6.06
C THR A 120 -8.29 -22.26 5.40
N ILE A 121 -8.38 -23.58 5.29
CA ILE A 121 -7.44 -24.40 4.53
C ILE A 121 -8.08 -24.72 3.18
N LEU A 122 -7.33 -24.54 2.10
CA LEU A 122 -7.74 -24.92 0.75
C LEU A 122 -6.82 -26.03 0.25
N GLU A 123 -7.38 -27.23 0.13
CA GLU A 123 -6.66 -28.40 -0.36
C GLU A 123 -6.54 -28.39 -1.91
N PRO A 124 -5.51 -29.06 -2.46
CA PRO A 124 -5.42 -29.26 -3.89
C PRO A 124 -6.68 -29.92 -4.44
N GLY A 125 -7.28 -29.33 -5.47
CA GLY A 125 -8.52 -29.83 -6.09
C GLY A 125 -9.81 -29.15 -5.63
N GLU A 126 -9.81 -28.40 -4.55
CA GLU A 126 -10.99 -27.66 -4.07
C GLU A 126 -11.25 -26.32 -4.81
N MET A 127 -10.40 -25.98 -5.75
CA MET A 127 -10.47 -24.71 -6.49
C MET A 127 -11.84 -24.50 -7.15
N THR A 128 -12.38 -25.52 -7.82
CA THR A 128 -13.64 -25.46 -8.54
C THR A 128 -14.86 -25.33 -7.63
N THR A 129 -14.79 -25.92 -6.45
CA THR A 129 -15.93 -25.97 -5.51
C THR A 129 -15.93 -24.81 -4.52
N ARG A 130 -14.77 -24.30 -4.13
CA ARG A 130 -14.67 -23.28 -3.08
C ARG A 130 -14.25 -21.90 -3.58
N ILE A 131 -13.45 -21.81 -4.65
CA ILE A 131 -12.92 -20.54 -5.15
C ILE A 131 -13.65 -20.06 -6.38
N TRP A 132 -13.89 -20.93 -7.37
CA TRP A 132 -14.56 -20.53 -8.61
C TRP A 132 -15.97 -19.95 -8.44
N PRO A 133 -16.81 -20.36 -7.46
CA PRO A 133 -18.10 -19.73 -7.22
C PRO A 133 -18.03 -18.29 -6.68
N LEU A 134 -16.86 -17.86 -6.18
CA LEU A 134 -16.69 -16.53 -5.61
C LEU A 134 -16.71 -15.45 -6.70
N ALA A 135 -17.18 -14.25 -6.33
CA ALA A 135 -17.14 -13.10 -7.24
C ALA A 135 -15.70 -12.76 -7.65
N ALA A 136 -15.48 -12.44 -8.93
CA ALA A 136 -14.16 -12.13 -9.50
C ALA A 136 -13.41 -11.01 -8.74
N LYS A 137 -14.15 -10.04 -8.18
CA LYS A 137 -13.58 -8.97 -7.34
C LYS A 137 -12.89 -9.45 -6.05
N LYS A 138 -13.04 -10.73 -5.66
CA LYS A 138 -12.34 -11.34 -4.53
C LYS A 138 -10.86 -11.60 -4.81
N ILE A 139 -10.47 -11.62 -6.08
CA ILE A 139 -9.06 -11.68 -6.48
C ILE A 139 -8.43 -10.33 -6.17
N ASN A 140 -7.41 -10.34 -5.30
CA ASN A 140 -6.62 -9.14 -5.00
C ASN A 140 -5.94 -8.63 -6.28
N GLY A 141 -6.23 -7.37 -6.65
CA GLY A 141 -5.81 -6.76 -7.91
C GLY A 141 -6.97 -6.49 -8.87
N ILE A 142 -8.14 -7.11 -8.69
CA ILE A 142 -9.36 -6.77 -9.42
C ILE A 142 -10.11 -5.69 -8.64
N GLY A 143 -9.78 -4.43 -8.92
CA GLY A 143 -10.45 -3.27 -8.35
C GLY A 143 -11.81 -2.99 -9.02
N PRO A 144 -12.57 -1.96 -8.53
CA PRO A 144 -13.91 -1.65 -9.05
C PRO A 144 -13.97 -1.49 -10.57
N LYS A 145 -13.03 -0.72 -11.16
CA LYS A 145 -12.99 -0.49 -12.61
C LYS A 145 -12.73 -1.77 -13.43
N ALA A 146 -11.88 -2.65 -12.93
CA ALA A 146 -11.64 -3.93 -13.60
C ALA A 146 -12.84 -4.85 -13.47
N ASN A 147 -13.50 -4.86 -12.30
CA ASN A 147 -14.72 -5.63 -12.07
C ASN A 147 -15.89 -5.15 -12.94
N GLU A 148 -16.05 -3.83 -13.13
CA GLU A 148 -17.04 -3.27 -14.06
C GLU A 148 -16.78 -3.71 -15.51
N LYS A 149 -15.52 -3.69 -15.96
CA LYS A 149 -15.15 -4.18 -17.29
C LYS A 149 -15.40 -5.67 -17.46
N LEU A 150 -15.15 -6.49 -16.42
CA LEU A 150 -15.48 -7.92 -16.43
C LEU A 150 -16.99 -8.15 -16.53
N ALA A 151 -17.77 -7.38 -15.78
CA ALA A 151 -19.24 -7.46 -15.82
C ALA A 151 -19.81 -7.15 -17.22
N VAL A 152 -19.24 -6.20 -17.97
CA VAL A 152 -19.61 -5.92 -19.36
C VAL A 152 -19.38 -7.14 -20.28
N LEU A 153 -18.42 -8.00 -19.91
CA LEU A 153 -18.12 -9.25 -20.62
C LEU A 153 -18.94 -10.45 -20.09
N ASN A 154 -19.92 -10.21 -19.20
CA ASN A 154 -20.68 -11.22 -18.47
C ASN A 154 -19.79 -12.15 -17.62
N ILE A 155 -18.67 -11.63 -17.07
CA ILE A 155 -17.77 -12.35 -16.19
C ILE A 155 -17.97 -11.79 -14.78
N HIS A 156 -18.60 -12.56 -13.89
CA HIS A 156 -18.96 -12.16 -12.53
C HIS A 156 -18.22 -12.98 -11.47
N THR A 157 -17.93 -14.23 -11.77
CA THR A 157 -17.27 -15.18 -10.87
C THR A 157 -15.84 -15.48 -11.29
N ILE A 158 -15.04 -16.04 -10.37
CA ILE A 158 -13.69 -16.52 -10.66
C ILE A 158 -13.74 -17.67 -11.68
N GLY A 159 -14.74 -18.55 -11.60
CA GLY A 159 -14.93 -19.67 -12.55
C GLY A 159 -15.26 -19.18 -13.96
N GLU A 160 -16.12 -18.17 -14.11
CA GLU A 160 -16.40 -17.55 -15.41
C GLU A 160 -15.15 -16.88 -15.98
N LEU A 161 -14.34 -16.23 -15.13
CA LEU A 161 -13.06 -15.66 -15.53
C LEU A 161 -12.06 -16.74 -15.96
N ALA A 162 -12.03 -17.87 -15.27
CA ALA A 162 -11.19 -19.03 -15.59
C ALA A 162 -11.57 -19.70 -16.92
N ALA A 163 -12.86 -19.64 -17.27
CA ALA A 163 -13.40 -20.17 -18.54
C ALA A 163 -13.25 -19.19 -19.71
N ALA A 164 -12.94 -17.90 -19.46
CA ALA A 164 -12.84 -16.89 -20.49
C ALA A 164 -11.59 -17.10 -21.36
N PRO A 165 -11.68 -16.95 -22.71
CA PRO A 165 -10.53 -17.00 -23.59
C PRO A 165 -9.49 -15.93 -23.23
N THR A 166 -8.21 -16.31 -23.17
CA THR A 166 -7.13 -15.37 -22.85
C THR A 166 -7.07 -14.20 -23.83
N GLU A 167 -7.35 -14.45 -25.12
CA GLU A 167 -7.39 -13.45 -26.18
C GLU A 167 -8.43 -12.37 -25.90
N LEU A 168 -9.61 -12.76 -25.40
CA LEU A 168 -10.67 -11.84 -25.00
C LEU A 168 -10.20 -10.93 -23.85
N LEU A 169 -9.57 -11.51 -22.83
CA LEU A 169 -9.05 -10.76 -21.69
C LEU A 169 -7.94 -9.80 -22.12
N VAL A 170 -7.03 -10.23 -23.01
CA VAL A 170 -5.96 -9.41 -23.56
C VAL A 170 -6.51 -8.25 -24.39
N ALA A 171 -7.53 -8.48 -25.21
CA ALA A 171 -8.15 -7.44 -26.03
C ALA A 171 -8.77 -6.31 -25.16
N HIS A 172 -9.38 -6.66 -24.02
CA HIS A 172 -10.09 -5.71 -23.16
C HIS A 172 -9.21 -5.08 -22.07
N PHE A 173 -8.21 -5.79 -21.57
CA PHE A 173 -7.38 -5.36 -20.42
C PHE A 173 -5.92 -5.04 -20.80
N GLY A 174 -5.54 -5.29 -22.05
CA GLY A 174 -4.16 -5.21 -22.50
C GLY A 174 -3.35 -6.48 -22.18
N ARG A 175 -2.22 -6.64 -22.86
CA ARG A 175 -1.42 -7.87 -22.84
C ARG A 175 -1.05 -8.35 -21.44
N SER A 176 -0.49 -7.45 -20.61
CA SER A 176 -0.02 -7.81 -19.27
C SER A 176 -1.18 -8.16 -18.31
N THR A 177 -2.20 -7.30 -18.25
CA THR A 177 -3.32 -7.50 -17.33
C THR A 177 -4.20 -8.67 -17.77
N GLY A 178 -4.46 -8.83 -19.09
CA GLY A 178 -5.27 -9.94 -19.60
C GLY A 178 -4.61 -11.30 -19.35
N ALA A 179 -3.32 -11.43 -19.59
CA ALA A 179 -2.58 -12.66 -19.30
C ALA A 179 -2.55 -12.97 -17.80
N TRP A 180 -2.36 -11.93 -16.97
CA TRP A 180 -2.43 -12.08 -15.51
C TRP A 180 -3.81 -12.53 -15.02
N LEU A 181 -4.91 -11.96 -15.54
CA LEU A 181 -6.28 -12.36 -15.20
C LEU A 181 -6.54 -13.84 -15.51
N ALA A 182 -6.09 -14.32 -16.67
CA ALA A 182 -6.21 -15.72 -17.05
C ALA A 182 -5.47 -16.67 -16.09
N GLN A 183 -4.26 -16.30 -15.65
CA GLN A 183 -3.48 -17.10 -14.71
C GLN A 183 -4.08 -17.12 -13.30
N VAL A 184 -4.44 -15.95 -12.75
CA VAL A 184 -4.95 -15.86 -11.37
C VAL A 184 -6.31 -16.51 -11.22
N ALA A 185 -7.14 -16.54 -12.28
CA ALA A 185 -8.42 -17.25 -12.27
C ALA A 185 -8.27 -18.77 -12.18
N GLN A 186 -7.13 -19.30 -12.65
CA GLN A 186 -6.77 -20.71 -12.50
C GLN A 186 -6.07 -20.99 -11.14
N GLY A 187 -5.94 -19.97 -10.27
CA GLY A 187 -5.26 -20.09 -9.00
C GLY A 187 -3.73 -20.13 -9.12
N ILE A 188 -3.17 -19.72 -10.25
CA ILE A 188 -1.73 -19.75 -10.51
C ILE A 188 -1.09 -18.46 -9.98
N ASP A 189 -0.18 -18.61 -9.02
CA ASP A 189 0.65 -17.54 -8.47
C ASP A 189 1.98 -18.12 -8.00
N GLU A 190 3.02 -17.92 -8.80
CA GLU A 190 4.36 -18.46 -8.55
C GLU A 190 5.27 -17.49 -7.76
N ARG A 191 4.73 -16.36 -7.29
CA ARG A 191 5.51 -15.37 -6.55
C ARG A 191 5.93 -15.96 -5.19
N PRO A 192 7.23 -16.01 -4.88
CA PRO A 192 7.70 -16.49 -3.58
C PRO A 192 7.30 -15.51 -2.46
N VAL A 193 7.36 -15.98 -1.21
CA VAL A 193 7.33 -15.12 -0.03
C VAL A 193 8.67 -14.39 0.05
N VAL A 194 8.63 -13.04 0.04
CA VAL A 194 9.82 -12.18 0.01
C VAL A 194 9.96 -11.50 1.36
N THR A 195 10.92 -11.94 2.16
CA THR A 195 11.11 -11.45 3.53
C THR A 195 11.66 -10.02 3.58
N TRP A 196 12.33 -9.57 2.53
CA TRP A 196 12.87 -8.22 2.42
C TRP A 196 12.97 -7.77 0.96
N SER A 197 12.66 -6.48 0.70
CA SER A 197 12.86 -5.86 -0.61
C SER A 197 13.27 -4.41 -0.46
N GLU A 198 14.17 -3.96 -1.31
CA GLU A 198 14.53 -2.54 -1.37
C GLU A 198 13.35 -1.68 -1.84
N PRO A 199 13.17 -0.50 -1.24
CA PRO A 199 12.15 0.42 -1.70
C PRO A 199 12.49 0.92 -3.11
N LYS A 200 11.54 0.89 -4.03
CA LYS A 200 11.71 1.44 -5.39
C LYS A 200 11.67 2.97 -5.41
N SER A 201 10.99 3.57 -4.45
CA SER A 201 10.87 5.03 -4.27
C SER A 201 10.42 5.36 -2.85
N ILE A 202 10.74 6.58 -2.41
CA ILE A 202 10.25 7.18 -1.17
C ILE A 202 9.50 8.46 -1.55
N SER A 203 8.34 8.71 -0.95
CA SER A 203 7.54 9.89 -1.29
C SER A 203 6.82 10.47 -0.08
N ARG A 204 6.56 11.76 -0.16
CA ARG A 204 5.70 12.50 0.76
C ARG A 204 4.65 13.25 -0.02
N GLU A 205 3.39 13.08 0.32
CA GLU A 205 2.28 13.80 -0.30
C GLU A 205 1.24 14.21 0.74
N THR A 206 0.50 15.26 0.45
CA THR A 206 -0.61 15.72 1.27
C THR A 206 -1.79 16.14 0.41
N THR A 207 -2.99 15.77 0.84
CA THR A 207 -4.26 16.30 0.30
C THR A 207 -4.68 17.47 1.17
N PHE A 208 -5.05 18.57 0.55
CA PHE A 208 -5.45 19.78 1.26
C PHE A 208 -6.90 19.68 1.75
N GLU A 209 -7.22 20.36 2.85
CA GLU A 209 -8.59 20.47 3.37
C GLU A 209 -9.52 21.19 2.38
N ARG A 210 -9.00 22.19 1.67
CA ARG A 210 -9.62 22.85 0.54
C ARG A 210 -8.66 22.91 -0.63
N ASP A 211 -9.19 22.90 -1.86
CA ASP A 211 -8.37 23.02 -3.07
C ASP A 211 -7.71 24.39 -3.16
N LEU A 212 -6.38 24.44 -3.35
CA LEU A 212 -5.57 25.66 -3.34
C LEU A 212 -5.32 26.18 -4.77
N HIS A 213 -5.31 27.49 -4.93
CA HIS A 213 -5.03 28.15 -6.21
C HIS A 213 -3.56 28.59 -6.27
N ALA A 214 -2.85 28.26 -7.37
CA ALA A 214 -1.41 28.48 -7.50
C ALA A 214 -0.98 29.95 -7.29
N LYS A 215 -1.79 30.91 -7.73
CA LYS A 215 -1.51 32.35 -7.58
C LYS A 215 -1.97 32.89 -6.22
N HIS A 216 -3.21 32.60 -5.83
CA HIS A 216 -3.82 33.19 -4.63
C HIS A 216 -3.31 32.56 -3.33
N ASP A 217 -2.98 31.27 -3.35
CA ASP A 217 -2.49 30.51 -2.18
C ASP A 217 -0.97 30.22 -2.27
N ARG A 218 -0.22 31.05 -3.03
CA ARG A 218 1.20 30.82 -3.35
C ARG A 218 2.07 30.63 -2.11
N ALA A 219 1.90 31.47 -1.10
CA ALA A 219 2.68 31.39 0.13
C ALA A 219 2.47 30.04 0.85
N ARG A 220 1.20 29.65 1.02
CA ARG A 220 0.83 28.37 1.65
C ARG A 220 1.33 27.16 0.85
N LEU A 221 1.18 27.19 -0.46
CA LEU A 221 1.69 26.11 -1.33
C LEU A 221 3.22 26.01 -1.25
N SER A 222 3.93 27.14 -1.21
CA SER A 222 5.39 27.16 -1.06
C SER A 222 5.85 26.60 0.26
N GLU A 223 5.17 26.93 1.36
CA GLU A 223 5.43 26.36 2.70
C GLU A 223 5.23 24.86 2.73
N ILE A 224 4.07 24.37 2.25
CA ILE A 224 3.75 22.95 2.18
C ILE A 224 4.77 22.21 1.32
N PHE A 225 5.12 22.77 0.15
CA PHE A 225 6.09 22.18 -0.77
C PHE A 225 7.47 22.05 -0.14
N THR A 226 7.95 23.11 0.56
CA THR A 226 9.21 23.07 1.28
C THR A 226 9.19 22.02 2.37
N ASN A 227 8.11 21.96 3.17
CA ASN A 227 7.97 20.95 4.23
C ASN A 227 8.00 19.53 3.69
N LEU A 228 7.31 19.26 2.57
CA LEU A 228 7.34 17.95 1.93
C LEU A 228 8.75 17.56 1.47
N CYS A 229 9.52 18.50 0.91
CA CYS A 229 10.89 18.25 0.48
C CYS A 229 11.82 17.96 1.66
N MET A 230 11.72 18.73 2.76
CA MET A 230 12.52 18.50 3.96
C MET A 230 12.18 17.16 4.61
N ARG A 231 10.91 16.84 4.78
CA ARG A 231 10.48 15.53 5.31
C ARG A 231 10.87 14.35 4.41
N LEU A 232 10.95 14.55 3.10
CA LEU A 232 11.45 13.53 2.19
C LEU A 232 12.95 13.32 2.37
N ALA A 233 13.73 14.40 2.58
CA ALA A 233 15.14 14.32 2.90
C ALA A 233 15.39 13.57 4.22
N ASP A 234 14.63 13.89 5.28
CA ASP A 234 14.69 13.18 6.56
C ASP A 234 14.42 11.68 6.40
N ASP A 235 13.42 11.32 5.55
CA ASP A 235 13.10 9.92 5.28
C ASP A 235 14.23 9.22 4.52
N LEU A 236 14.86 9.88 3.56
CA LEU A 236 16.00 9.34 2.82
C LEU A 236 17.17 9.08 3.77
N GLN A 237 17.52 10.04 4.61
CA GLN A 237 18.57 9.91 5.61
C GLN A 237 18.29 8.78 6.59
N ARG A 238 17.11 8.77 7.21
CA ARG A 238 16.72 7.76 8.19
C ARG A 238 16.73 6.35 7.63
N LYS A 239 16.39 6.19 6.34
CA LYS A 239 16.37 4.90 5.65
C LYS A 239 17.69 4.53 5.00
N GLY A 240 18.70 5.42 5.02
CA GLY A 240 20.01 5.18 4.45
C GLY A 240 20.03 5.17 2.92
N TYR A 241 19.26 6.03 2.25
CA TYR A 241 19.22 6.13 0.79
C TYR A 241 19.52 7.56 0.32
N ALA A 242 20.17 7.65 -0.85
CA ALA A 242 20.18 8.83 -1.71
C ALA A 242 19.31 8.58 -2.94
N SER A 243 18.97 9.65 -3.66
CA SER A 243 18.10 9.57 -4.82
C SER A 243 18.70 10.29 -6.02
N ARG A 244 18.59 9.69 -7.19
CA ARG A 244 19.01 10.32 -8.44
C ARG A 244 17.85 10.90 -9.25
N THR A 245 16.60 10.54 -8.91
CA THR A 245 15.41 11.02 -9.63
C THR A 245 14.43 11.66 -8.65
N ILE A 246 14.18 12.94 -8.81
CA ILE A 246 13.18 13.68 -8.03
C ILE A 246 11.96 13.92 -8.90
N GLY A 247 10.79 13.65 -8.35
CA GLY A 247 9.52 13.84 -9.03
C GLY A 247 8.50 14.57 -8.19
N ILE A 248 7.51 15.15 -8.86
CA ILE A 248 6.31 15.70 -8.25
C ILE A 248 5.07 14.95 -8.68
N LYS A 249 4.07 15.00 -7.82
CA LYS A 249 2.70 14.56 -8.10
C LYS A 249 1.75 15.67 -7.74
N LEU A 250 0.93 16.09 -8.70
CA LEU A 250 -0.19 17.01 -8.49
C LEU A 250 -1.48 16.28 -8.77
N LYS A 251 -2.47 16.53 -7.95
CA LYS A 251 -3.87 16.17 -8.25
C LYS A 251 -4.68 17.43 -8.22
N PHE A 252 -5.43 17.69 -9.29
CA PHE A 252 -6.28 18.86 -9.43
C PHE A 252 -7.69 18.65 -8.86
N ALA A 253 -8.49 19.72 -8.81
CA ALA A 253 -9.87 19.71 -8.31
C ALA A 253 -10.78 18.74 -9.09
N ASP A 254 -10.52 18.52 -10.37
CA ASP A 254 -11.20 17.56 -11.25
C ASP A 254 -10.68 16.11 -11.09
N PHE A 255 -9.82 15.88 -10.11
CA PHE A 255 -9.16 14.60 -9.83
C PHE A 255 -8.15 14.12 -10.88
N GLN A 256 -7.86 14.90 -11.93
CA GLN A 256 -6.74 14.58 -12.81
C GLN A 256 -5.42 14.61 -12.05
N VAL A 257 -4.55 13.65 -12.38
CA VAL A 257 -3.24 13.50 -11.76
C VAL A 257 -2.16 13.78 -12.79
N VAL A 258 -1.23 14.64 -12.44
CA VAL A 258 -0.04 14.95 -13.24
C VAL A 258 1.20 14.62 -12.43
N THR A 259 2.14 13.90 -13.05
CA THR A 259 3.47 13.64 -12.51
C THR A 259 4.55 14.17 -13.44
N ARG A 260 5.64 14.66 -12.88
CA ARG A 260 6.85 15.05 -13.62
C ARG A 260 8.05 14.62 -12.82
N ASP A 261 9.02 14.04 -13.51
CA ASP A 261 10.28 13.59 -12.90
C ASP A 261 11.46 14.30 -13.55
N LEU A 262 12.54 14.45 -12.81
CA LEU A 262 13.83 14.96 -13.22
C LEU A 262 14.92 14.04 -12.69
N THR A 263 15.72 13.45 -13.59
CA THR A 263 16.91 12.70 -13.21
C THR A 263 18.09 13.65 -13.16
N LEU A 264 18.81 13.64 -12.05
CA LEU A 264 19.94 14.50 -11.77
C LEU A 264 21.27 13.80 -12.16
N PRO A 265 22.35 14.55 -12.45
CA PRO A 265 23.65 13.97 -12.71
C PRO A 265 24.21 13.27 -11.46
N ASP A 266 23.98 13.83 -10.29
CA ASP A 266 24.45 13.34 -9.00
C ASP A 266 23.32 12.91 -8.09
N ASP A 267 23.63 12.05 -7.12
CA ASP A 267 22.70 11.61 -6.09
C ASP A 267 22.46 12.74 -5.09
N VAL A 268 21.20 12.91 -4.67
CA VAL A 268 20.78 13.94 -3.71
C VAL A 268 20.11 13.33 -2.50
N ILE A 269 20.31 13.96 -1.36
CA ILE A 269 19.70 13.62 -0.07
C ILE A 269 19.26 14.88 0.67
N ASP A 270 19.81 16.03 0.32
CA ASP A 270 19.54 17.32 0.96
C ASP A 270 18.18 17.89 0.53
N GLY A 271 17.42 18.43 1.49
CA GLY A 271 16.07 18.94 1.26
C GLY A 271 16.02 20.17 0.34
N GLN A 272 17.07 21.01 0.31
CA GLN A 272 17.13 22.17 -0.57
C GLN A 272 17.39 21.74 -2.02
N GLN A 273 18.29 20.77 -2.23
CA GLN A 273 18.55 20.19 -3.54
C GLN A 273 17.30 19.48 -4.10
N ILE A 274 16.61 18.71 -3.25
CA ILE A 274 15.34 18.08 -3.59
C ILE A 274 14.31 19.14 -3.99
N ARG A 275 14.21 20.24 -3.23
CA ARG A 275 13.28 21.33 -3.50
C ARG A 275 13.58 22.03 -4.84
N LEU A 276 14.86 22.26 -5.15
CA LEU A 276 15.27 22.83 -6.43
C LEU A 276 14.88 21.93 -7.59
N ALA A 277 15.22 20.63 -7.53
CA ALA A 277 14.87 19.66 -8.57
C ALA A 277 13.34 19.50 -8.75
N ALA A 278 12.60 19.44 -7.65
CA ALA A 278 11.14 19.37 -7.67
C ALA A 278 10.51 20.66 -8.22
N THR A 279 11.13 21.84 -8.01
CA THR A 279 10.69 23.10 -8.61
C THR A 279 10.84 23.08 -10.13
N GLU A 280 11.92 22.52 -10.66
CA GLU A 280 12.09 22.36 -12.11
C GLU A 280 11.01 21.42 -12.70
N CYS A 281 10.62 20.39 -11.96
CA CYS A 281 9.48 19.55 -12.34
C CYS A 281 8.16 20.35 -12.35
N LEU A 282 7.95 21.19 -11.33
CA LEU A 282 6.73 21.99 -11.19
C LEU A 282 6.56 23.03 -12.31
N LYS A 283 7.65 23.65 -12.78
CA LYS A 283 7.64 24.59 -13.91
C LYS A 283 7.12 24.00 -15.22
N ARG A 284 7.13 22.67 -15.34
CA ARG A 284 6.64 21.94 -16.54
C ARG A 284 5.15 21.60 -16.48
N VAL A 285 4.43 22.10 -15.47
CA VAL A 285 3.01 21.81 -15.29
C VAL A 285 2.22 23.12 -15.37
N PRO A 286 1.20 23.22 -16.25
CA PRO A 286 0.25 24.32 -16.21
C PRO A 286 -0.52 24.30 -14.88
N LEU A 287 -0.50 25.41 -14.14
CA LEU A 287 -1.13 25.53 -12.82
C LEU A 287 -2.38 26.44 -12.87
N GLU A 288 -3.20 26.24 -13.87
CA GLU A 288 -4.44 27.03 -14.08
C GLU A 288 -5.58 26.57 -13.18
N GLN A 289 -5.63 25.27 -12.91
CA GLN A 289 -6.64 24.67 -12.07
C GLN A 289 -6.23 24.69 -10.58
N ARG A 290 -7.23 24.62 -9.70
CA ARG A 290 -6.99 24.45 -8.27
C ARG A 290 -6.35 23.09 -7.99
N ILE A 291 -5.41 23.07 -7.07
CA ILE A 291 -4.63 21.88 -6.66
C ILE A 291 -5.28 21.31 -5.41
N ARG A 292 -5.59 20.03 -5.46
CA ARG A 292 -6.16 19.24 -4.38
C ARG A 292 -5.10 18.48 -3.57
N LEU A 293 -4.02 18.03 -4.22
CA LEU A 293 -2.93 17.28 -3.60
C LEU A 293 -1.61 17.69 -4.22
N LEU A 294 -0.60 17.78 -3.37
CA LEU A 294 0.79 17.99 -3.76
C LEU A 294 1.66 16.88 -3.13
N GLY A 295 2.54 16.30 -3.95
CA GLY A 295 3.49 15.29 -3.52
C GLY A 295 4.87 15.49 -4.12
N VAL A 296 5.90 15.02 -3.41
CA VAL A 296 7.29 14.94 -3.86
C VAL A 296 7.77 13.50 -3.70
N ARG A 297 8.50 12.98 -4.69
CA ARG A 297 8.99 11.60 -4.75
C ARG A 297 10.48 11.57 -5.06
N ALA A 298 11.17 10.68 -4.38
CA ALA A 298 12.54 10.26 -4.66
C ALA A 298 12.51 8.86 -5.30
N GLY A 299 13.05 8.73 -6.49
CA GLY A 299 13.20 7.48 -7.24
C GLY A 299 14.66 7.19 -7.56
N SER A 300 14.93 6.08 -8.25
CA SER A 300 16.31 5.64 -8.52
C SER A 300 17.17 5.70 -7.27
N LEU A 301 16.65 5.04 -6.21
CA LEU A 301 17.27 5.05 -4.89
C LEU A 301 18.59 4.28 -4.90
N ARG A 302 19.58 4.78 -4.17
CA ARG A 302 20.87 4.13 -3.92
C ARG A 302 21.14 4.07 -2.44
N PRO A 303 21.51 2.91 -1.87
CA PRO A 303 21.96 2.84 -0.49
C PRO A 303 23.17 3.75 -0.26
N LEU A 304 23.17 4.48 0.84
CA LEU A 304 24.34 5.25 1.30
C LEU A 304 25.40 4.26 1.76
N GLN A 305 26.64 4.44 1.31
CA GLN A 305 27.76 3.69 1.87
C GLN A 305 28.03 4.13 3.30
N ALA A 306 28.46 3.21 4.17
CA ALA A 306 28.65 3.50 5.60
C ALA A 306 29.59 4.70 5.89
N ALA A 307 30.54 4.97 4.99
CA ALA A 307 31.45 6.13 5.08
C ALA A 307 30.74 7.47 4.82
N GLU A 308 29.72 7.50 3.98
CA GLU A 308 28.96 8.73 3.66
C GLU A 308 27.94 9.10 4.76
N TYR A 309 27.57 8.12 5.58
CA TYR A 309 26.62 8.31 6.68
C TYR A 309 27.27 9.01 7.89
N VAL A 310 28.57 8.78 8.13
CA VAL A 310 29.30 9.32 9.30
C VAL A 310 29.73 10.78 9.10
N ASP A 311 30.04 11.19 7.86
CA ASP A 311 30.62 12.52 7.59
C ASP A 311 29.58 13.67 7.60
N ARG A 312 28.29 13.38 7.48
CA ARG A 312 27.22 14.40 7.49
C ARG A 312 26.52 14.59 8.84
N ALA A 313 26.70 13.66 9.77
CA ALA A 313 26.27 13.84 11.18
C ALA A 313 27.22 14.76 11.97
N ALA A 314 28.43 15.00 11.48
CA ALA A 314 29.43 15.91 12.03
C ALA A 314 29.42 17.24 11.26
N GLN A 315 28.31 17.99 11.27
CA GLN A 315 28.42 19.42 10.97
C GLN A 315 29.08 20.14 12.15
N PRO A 316 30.15 20.86 11.92
CA PRO A 316 30.78 21.64 12.99
C PRO A 316 29.80 22.72 13.46
N THR A 317 29.50 22.72 14.73
CA THR A 317 28.91 23.85 15.42
C THR A 317 29.78 25.08 15.11
N LEU A 318 29.22 26.08 14.45
CA LEU A 318 29.88 27.37 14.29
C LEU A 318 30.14 27.94 15.69
N PRO A 319 31.35 28.32 16.02
CA PRO A 319 31.62 29.04 17.26
C PRO A 319 31.05 30.46 17.12
N PHE A 320 29.96 30.74 17.83
CA PHE A 320 29.56 32.10 18.10
C PHE A 320 30.43 32.60 19.27
N GLU A 321 31.50 33.31 18.97
CA GLU A 321 32.10 34.22 19.91
C GLU A 321 31.29 35.53 19.90
N PHE A 322 30.66 35.81 21.03
CA PHE A 322 30.14 37.15 21.33
C PHE A 322 31.25 37.94 21.99
N GLU A 323 31.72 39.01 21.34
CA GLU A 323 32.29 40.20 22.00
C GLU A 323 31.18 41.21 22.35
#